data_615489afdd418340426ce2e5f325dd4d
#
_entry.id   615489afdd418340426ce2e5f325dd4d
#
_cell.length_a   1.000
_cell.length_b   1.000
_cell.length_c   1.000
_cell.angle_alpha   90.00
_cell.angle_beta   90.00
_cell.angle_gamma   90.00
#
_symmetry.space_group_name_H-M   'P 1'
#
loop_
_entity.id
_entity.type
_entity.pdbx_description
1 polymer ?
#
loop_
_entity_poly.entity_id
_entity_poly.type
_entity_poly.pdbx_seq_one_letter_code
_entity_poly.pdbx_strand_id
1 'polypeptide(L)'
;MLLGLNKSIHNINVLHILLKNMEKNIILLSSHFYNNRIQAKYERIANELDVNKYGILLLFNKDEEAIDIVAKDVKSYATDSNSINELRYNPITNTLLPGSCHFPVLRFFLDNPEYHHYWFIEYDVEFTGKWDVLMNDCDTNLDGYDFLSCHIERFDETNKDWGWWH
;
A
#
# COMPACT_ATOMS: atom_id res chain seq x y z
N MET A 1 19.33 -38.87 23.85
CA MET A 1 18.85 -37.58 24.30
C MET A 1 19.35 -36.44 23.38
N LEU A 2 19.13 -36.52 22.06
CA LEU A 2 19.62 -35.55 21.05
C LEU A 2 18.54 -35.12 20.02
N LEU A 3 17.28 -35.56 20.18
CA LEU A 3 16.19 -35.27 19.25
C LEU A 3 15.39 -34.00 19.59
N GLY A 4 15.62 -33.40 20.76
CA GLY A 4 14.87 -32.18 21.19
C GLY A 4 15.46 -30.87 20.71
N LEU A 5 16.75 -30.80 20.48
CA LEU A 5 17.46 -29.57 20.11
C LEU A 5 17.23 -29.13 18.65
N ASN A 6 17.07 -30.10 17.73
CA ASN A 6 16.87 -29.79 16.31
C ASN A 6 15.49 -29.16 15.99
N LYS A 7 14.43 -29.53 16.72
CA LYS A 7 13.11 -28.93 16.54
C LYS A 7 13.06 -27.47 17.05
N SER A 8 13.78 -27.18 18.13
CA SER A 8 13.84 -25.83 18.70
C SER A 8 14.57 -24.85 17.77
N ILE A 9 15.70 -25.30 17.19
CA ILE A 9 16.50 -24.47 16.25
C ILE A 9 15.74 -24.24 14.94
N HIS A 10 15.01 -25.26 14.45
CA HIS A 10 14.21 -25.12 13.23
C HIS A 10 13.05 -24.11 13.45
N ASN A 11 12.37 -24.15 14.59
CA ASN A 11 11.33 -23.21 14.94
C ASN A 11 11.87 -21.77 15.14
N ILE A 12 13.05 -21.62 15.69
CA ILE A 12 13.70 -20.29 15.86
C ILE A 12 14.08 -19.71 14.50
N ASN A 13 14.61 -20.52 13.58
CA ASN A 13 14.95 -20.07 12.24
C ASN A 13 13.71 -19.71 11.41
N VAL A 14 12.63 -20.50 11.50
CA VAL A 14 11.35 -20.19 10.85
C VAL A 14 10.74 -18.91 11.43
N LEU A 15 10.76 -18.76 12.76
CA LEU A 15 10.29 -17.54 13.42
C LEU A 15 11.14 -16.33 13.03
N HIS A 16 12.45 -16.48 12.94
CA HIS A 16 13.36 -15.39 12.53
C HIS A 16 13.19 -15.01 11.06
N ILE A 17 12.92 -15.99 10.18
CA ILE A 17 12.58 -15.75 8.77
C ILE A 17 11.22 -15.06 8.66
N LEU A 18 10.23 -15.49 9.44
CA LEU A 18 8.89 -14.84 9.50
C LEU A 18 9.00 -13.42 10.05
N LEU A 19 9.74 -13.19 11.14
CA LEU A 19 9.97 -11.85 11.71
C LEU A 19 10.75 -10.95 10.74
N LYS A 20 11.75 -11.48 10.03
CA LYS A 20 12.49 -10.71 9.03
C LYS A 20 11.63 -10.30 7.82
N ASN A 21 10.57 -11.07 7.51
CA ASN A 21 9.59 -10.71 6.49
C ASN A 21 8.50 -9.76 7.02
N MET A 22 8.28 -9.69 8.34
CA MET A 22 7.28 -8.84 8.98
C MET A 22 7.70 -7.36 9.14
N GLU A 23 8.97 -7.03 8.90
CA GLU A 23 9.49 -5.66 9.07
C GLU A 23 9.54 -4.87 7.76
N LYS A 24 9.03 -5.43 6.67
CA LYS A 24 9.08 -4.78 5.36
C LYS A 24 7.89 -3.84 5.18
N ASN A 25 8.18 -2.60 4.79
CA ASN A 25 7.16 -1.64 4.39
C ASN A 25 6.72 -1.91 2.94
N ILE A 26 5.48 -1.61 2.61
CA ILE A 26 4.97 -1.74 1.23
C ILE A 26 4.46 -0.40 0.70
N ILE A 27 4.87 -0.04 -0.50
CA ILE A 27 4.32 1.10 -1.22
C ILE A 27 3.28 0.59 -2.21
N LEU A 28 2.08 1.11 -2.09
CA LEU A 28 0.93 0.83 -2.94
C LEU A 28 0.74 2.01 -3.89
N LEU A 29 1.24 1.89 -5.12
CA LEU A 29 0.98 2.86 -6.18
C LEU A 29 -0.40 2.55 -6.78
N SER A 30 -1.39 3.38 -6.47
CA SER A 30 -2.77 3.17 -6.90
C SER A 30 -3.02 3.74 -8.28
N SER A 31 -3.64 2.96 -9.16
CA SER A 31 -4.11 3.40 -10.48
C SER A 31 -5.28 2.55 -10.98
N HIS A 32 -6.13 3.15 -11.83
CA HIS A 32 -7.23 2.48 -12.53
C HIS A 32 -6.93 2.28 -14.02
N PHE A 33 -5.77 2.73 -14.49
CA PHE A 33 -5.26 2.50 -15.84
C PHE A 33 -3.76 2.21 -15.82
N TYR A 34 -3.24 1.65 -16.90
CA TYR A 34 -1.83 1.37 -17.07
C TYR A 34 -1.30 1.92 -18.40
N ASN A 35 -0.21 2.69 -18.32
CA ASN A 35 0.48 3.24 -19.47
C ASN A 35 1.95 3.50 -19.14
N ASN A 36 2.72 4.00 -20.11
CA ASN A 36 4.15 4.28 -19.95
C ASN A 36 4.44 5.28 -18.81
N ARG A 37 3.53 6.21 -18.49
CA ARG A 37 3.70 7.15 -17.37
C ARG A 37 3.60 6.44 -16.03
N ILE A 38 2.63 5.54 -15.87
CA ILE A 38 2.48 4.73 -14.65
C ILE A 38 3.67 3.79 -14.49
N GLN A 39 4.10 3.15 -15.59
CA GLN A 39 5.28 2.31 -15.58
C GLN A 39 6.53 3.08 -15.15
N ALA A 40 6.80 4.23 -15.76
CA ALA A 40 7.97 5.06 -15.42
C ALA A 40 7.93 5.53 -13.94
N LYS A 41 6.76 5.88 -13.41
CA LYS A 41 6.59 6.23 -11.99
C LYS A 41 6.90 5.03 -11.08
N TYR A 42 6.34 3.86 -11.38
CA TYR A 42 6.61 2.62 -10.65
C TYR A 42 8.11 2.30 -10.63
N GLU A 43 8.74 2.30 -11.81
CA GLU A 43 10.17 2.01 -11.96
C GLU A 43 11.05 3.02 -11.21
N ARG A 44 10.70 4.30 -11.27
CA ARG A 44 11.39 5.35 -10.52
C ARG A 44 11.34 5.09 -9.02
N ILE A 45 10.15 4.84 -8.48
CA ILE A 45 9.98 4.52 -7.05
C ILE A 45 10.78 3.27 -6.70
N ALA A 46 10.63 2.19 -7.48
CA ALA A 46 11.32 0.93 -7.26
C ALA A 46 12.85 1.06 -7.24
N ASN A 47 13.39 1.88 -8.14
CA ASN A 47 14.84 2.08 -8.27
C ASN A 47 15.44 3.01 -7.20
N GLU A 48 14.64 3.89 -6.63
CA GLU A 48 15.09 4.83 -5.59
C GLU A 48 14.97 4.27 -4.17
N LEU A 49 14.25 3.16 -3.96
CA LEU A 49 14.01 2.58 -2.63
C LEU A 49 15.06 1.54 -2.23
N ASP A 50 15.32 1.44 -0.92
CA ASP A 50 16.05 0.31 -0.36
C ASP A 50 15.16 -0.95 -0.39
N VAL A 51 15.49 -1.88 -1.30
CA VAL A 51 14.75 -3.13 -1.52
C VAL A 51 14.71 -4.06 -0.29
N ASN A 52 15.61 -3.85 0.68
CA ASN A 52 15.59 -4.61 1.94
C ASN A 52 14.54 -4.10 2.91
N LYS A 53 14.19 -2.82 2.84
CA LYS A 53 13.21 -2.18 3.72
C LYS A 53 11.84 -2.05 3.08
N TYR A 54 11.78 -1.81 1.78
CA TYR A 54 10.55 -1.47 1.07
C TYR A 54 10.27 -2.44 -0.08
N GLY A 55 9.00 -2.77 -0.24
CA GLY A 55 8.46 -3.31 -1.46
C GLY A 55 7.66 -2.24 -2.20
N ILE A 56 7.43 -2.44 -3.48
CA ILE A 56 6.47 -1.66 -4.26
C ILE A 56 5.54 -2.58 -5.01
N LEU A 57 4.29 -2.16 -5.17
CA LEU A 57 3.24 -2.88 -5.85
C LEU A 57 2.27 -1.89 -6.50
N LEU A 58 1.83 -2.19 -7.72
CA LEU A 58 0.74 -1.47 -8.37
C LEU A 58 -0.58 -1.99 -7.80
N LEU A 59 -1.28 -1.14 -7.04
CA LEU A 59 -2.65 -1.39 -6.59
C LEU A 59 -3.60 -0.98 -7.70
N PHE A 60 -4.08 -1.96 -8.48
CA PHE A 60 -4.76 -1.72 -9.74
C PHE A 60 -6.28 -1.95 -9.62
N ASN A 61 -7.07 -0.90 -9.92
CA ASN A 61 -8.51 -1.07 -10.07
C ASN A 61 -8.85 -1.53 -11.48
N LYS A 62 -9.33 -2.76 -11.63
CA LYS A 62 -9.61 -3.40 -12.91
C LYS A 62 -11.04 -3.19 -13.43
N ASP A 63 -11.87 -2.40 -12.72
CA ASP A 63 -13.24 -2.13 -13.19
C ASP A 63 -13.28 -1.38 -14.53
N GLU A 64 -12.26 -0.54 -14.79
CA GLU A 64 -12.17 0.27 -16.00
C GLU A 64 -11.27 -0.35 -17.07
N GLU A 65 -10.23 -1.07 -16.64
CA GLU A 65 -9.23 -1.67 -17.54
C GLU A 65 -8.87 -3.09 -17.14
N ALA A 66 -8.61 -3.96 -18.12
CA ALA A 66 -8.18 -5.31 -17.85
C ALA A 66 -6.73 -5.35 -17.32
N ILE A 67 -6.49 -6.14 -16.28
CA ILE A 67 -5.15 -6.30 -15.68
C ILE A 67 -4.11 -6.89 -16.65
N ASP A 68 -4.56 -7.58 -17.70
CA ASP A 68 -3.67 -8.24 -18.66
C ASP A 68 -2.77 -7.26 -19.44
N ILE A 69 -3.10 -5.96 -19.41
CA ILE A 69 -2.28 -4.91 -20.02
C ILE A 69 -1.11 -4.45 -19.12
N VAL A 70 -1.12 -4.80 -17.83
CA VAL A 70 -0.03 -4.49 -16.93
C VAL A 70 1.21 -5.29 -17.32
N ALA A 71 2.36 -4.62 -17.43
CA ALA A 71 3.61 -5.28 -17.80
C ALA A 71 3.97 -6.40 -16.82
N LYS A 72 4.56 -7.49 -17.34
CA LYS A 72 4.85 -8.70 -16.57
C LYS A 72 5.88 -8.50 -15.44
N ASP A 73 6.71 -7.49 -15.56
CA ASP A 73 7.75 -7.11 -14.60
C ASP A 73 7.23 -6.15 -13.51
N VAL A 74 6.01 -5.62 -13.65
CA VAL A 74 5.35 -4.80 -12.64
C VAL A 74 4.55 -5.71 -11.71
N LYS A 75 4.96 -5.78 -10.45
CA LYS A 75 4.17 -6.47 -9.43
C LYS A 75 2.87 -5.73 -9.21
N SER A 76 1.75 -6.41 -9.30
CA SER A 76 0.43 -5.80 -9.15
C SER A 76 -0.49 -6.64 -8.27
N TYR A 77 -1.42 -5.94 -7.63
CA TYR A 77 -2.56 -6.52 -6.93
C TYR A 77 -3.83 -5.85 -7.46
N ALA A 78 -4.72 -6.66 -8.02
CA ALA A 78 -5.93 -6.14 -8.63
C ALA A 78 -7.11 -6.17 -7.67
N THR A 79 -7.86 -5.08 -7.65
CA THR A 79 -9.16 -4.97 -6.98
C THR A 79 -10.23 -4.62 -8.00
N ASP A 80 -11.47 -4.97 -7.69
CA ASP A 80 -12.67 -4.57 -8.41
C ASP A 80 -13.82 -4.32 -7.43
N SER A 81 -14.93 -3.81 -7.95
CA SER A 81 -16.12 -3.54 -7.13
C SER A 81 -16.63 -4.78 -6.40
N ASN A 82 -16.48 -5.98 -6.97
CA ASN A 82 -16.90 -7.22 -6.31
C ASN A 82 -16.03 -7.54 -5.10
N SER A 83 -14.71 -7.47 -5.25
CA SER A 83 -13.76 -7.72 -4.15
C SER A 83 -13.90 -6.70 -3.02
N ILE A 84 -14.29 -5.46 -3.33
CA ILE A 84 -14.58 -4.42 -2.35
C ILE A 84 -15.91 -4.71 -1.61
N ASN A 85 -16.95 -5.15 -2.34
CA ASN A 85 -18.24 -5.48 -1.72
C ASN A 85 -18.13 -6.64 -0.72
N GLU A 86 -17.17 -7.55 -0.90
CA GLU A 86 -16.89 -8.62 0.05
C GLU A 86 -16.43 -8.10 1.43
N LEU A 87 -15.92 -6.88 1.52
CA LEU A 87 -15.53 -6.24 2.79
C LEU A 87 -16.72 -5.94 3.70
N ARG A 88 -17.95 -6.03 3.20
CA ARG A 88 -19.21 -5.77 3.94
C ARG A 88 -19.33 -4.36 4.52
N TYR A 89 -18.60 -3.41 3.97
CA TYR A 89 -18.84 -2.01 4.24
C TYR A 89 -19.89 -1.48 3.27
N ASN A 90 -20.68 -0.52 3.73
CA ASN A 90 -21.66 0.15 2.86
C ASN A 90 -20.95 1.27 2.10
N PRO A 91 -20.55 1.08 0.85
CA PRO A 91 -20.01 2.17 0.05
C PRO A 91 -21.12 3.19 -0.22
N ILE A 92 -20.73 4.45 -0.44
CA ILE A 92 -21.68 5.51 -0.80
C ILE A 92 -22.36 5.20 -2.14
N THR A 93 -21.63 4.53 -3.04
CA THR A 93 -22.12 4.06 -4.35
C THR A 93 -21.63 2.65 -4.63
N ASN A 94 -22.20 2.01 -5.67
CA ASN A 94 -21.79 0.67 -6.11
C ASN A 94 -20.44 0.64 -6.83
N THR A 95 -19.82 1.77 -7.07
CA THR A 95 -18.50 1.91 -7.71
C THR A 95 -17.55 2.66 -6.81
N LEU A 96 -16.24 2.45 -7.00
CA LEU A 96 -15.21 3.23 -6.31
C LEU A 96 -15.26 4.68 -6.82
N LEU A 97 -15.63 5.59 -5.93
CA LEU A 97 -15.56 7.01 -6.21
C LEU A 97 -14.18 7.57 -5.88
N PRO A 98 -13.79 8.72 -6.48
CA PRO A 98 -12.68 9.51 -5.97
C PRO A 98 -12.82 9.74 -4.47
N GLY A 99 -11.75 9.50 -3.71
CA GLY A 99 -11.78 9.54 -2.24
C GLY A 99 -12.11 8.20 -1.55
N SER A 100 -12.56 7.17 -2.28
CA SER A 100 -12.80 5.83 -1.72
C SER A 100 -11.58 4.89 -1.81
N CYS A 101 -10.41 5.43 -2.02
CA CYS A 101 -9.14 4.69 -2.16
C CYS A 101 -8.75 3.84 -0.93
N HIS A 102 -9.31 4.13 0.23
CA HIS A 102 -9.12 3.33 1.44
C HIS A 102 -9.66 1.90 1.32
N PHE A 103 -10.68 1.62 0.51
CA PHE A 103 -11.22 0.27 0.33
C PHE A 103 -10.23 -0.67 -0.38
N PRO A 104 -9.63 -0.34 -1.52
CA PRO A 104 -8.57 -1.15 -2.11
C PRO A 104 -7.38 -1.40 -1.18
N VAL A 105 -6.98 -0.39 -0.42
CA VAL A 105 -5.91 -0.51 0.59
C VAL A 105 -6.31 -1.48 1.69
N LEU A 106 -7.52 -1.36 2.23
CA LEU A 106 -8.04 -2.27 3.24
C LEU A 106 -8.13 -3.71 2.71
N ARG A 107 -8.60 -3.90 1.48
CA ARG A 107 -8.64 -5.24 0.86
C ARG A 107 -7.25 -5.84 0.77
N PHE A 108 -6.28 -5.06 0.26
CA PHE A 108 -4.90 -5.50 0.18
C PHE A 108 -4.34 -5.85 1.57
N PHE A 109 -4.56 -5.00 2.57
CA PHE A 109 -4.12 -5.24 3.95
C PHE A 109 -4.69 -6.56 4.51
N LEU A 110 -5.97 -6.83 4.32
CA LEU A 110 -6.59 -8.06 4.83
C LEU A 110 -6.04 -9.33 4.18
N ASP A 111 -5.62 -9.25 2.92
CA ASP A 111 -5.02 -10.37 2.21
C ASP A 111 -3.51 -10.50 2.45
N ASN A 112 -2.85 -9.43 2.89
CA ASN A 112 -1.39 -9.34 3.08
C ASN A 112 -1.07 -8.56 4.37
N PRO A 113 -1.39 -9.10 5.56
CA PRO A 113 -1.26 -8.40 6.83
C PRO A 113 0.18 -8.36 7.40
N GLU A 114 1.16 -8.87 6.64
CA GLU A 114 2.53 -9.08 7.11
C GLU A 114 3.44 -7.87 7.04
N TYR A 115 3.00 -6.76 6.40
CA TYR A 115 3.82 -5.55 6.28
C TYR A 115 3.71 -4.68 7.53
N HIS A 116 4.80 -3.99 7.85
CA HIS A 116 4.85 -3.09 8.99
C HIS A 116 4.08 -1.79 8.73
N HIS A 117 4.33 -1.16 7.56
CA HIS A 117 3.58 0.00 7.11
C HIS A 117 3.11 -0.16 5.67
N TYR A 118 1.97 0.45 5.38
CA TYR A 118 1.34 0.50 4.05
C TYR A 118 1.32 1.96 3.59
N TRP A 119 2.18 2.29 2.65
CA TRP A 119 2.26 3.61 2.05
C TRP A 119 1.36 3.66 0.83
N PHE A 120 0.43 4.58 0.81
CA PHE A 120 -0.50 4.75 -0.30
C PHE A 120 -0.13 5.99 -1.11
N ILE A 121 0.04 5.82 -2.41
CA ILE A 121 0.40 6.87 -3.36
C ILE A 121 -0.54 6.78 -4.55
N GLU A 122 -1.29 7.84 -4.84
CA GLU A 122 -2.13 7.89 -6.02
C GLU A 122 -1.31 8.18 -7.29
N TYR A 123 -1.80 7.72 -8.42
CA TYR A 123 -1.11 7.80 -9.72
C TYR A 123 -0.79 9.24 -10.15
N ASP A 124 -1.57 10.21 -9.73
CA ASP A 124 -1.46 11.64 -10.06
C ASP A 124 -0.61 12.43 -9.06
N VAL A 125 -0.23 11.84 -7.93
CA VAL A 125 0.70 12.45 -6.98
C VAL A 125 2.11 12.45 -7.55
N GLU A 126 2.72 13.63 -7.68
CA GLU A 126 4.12 13.79 -8.13
C GLU A 126 4.99 14.27 -6.97
N PHE A 127 6.08 13.54 -6.75
CA PHE A 127 7.12 13.92 -5.79
C PHE A 127 8.40 14.26 -6.55
N THR A 128 8.91 15.49 -6.38
CA THR A 128 10.09 15.99 -7.10
C THR A 128 11.42 15.63 -6.44
N GLY A 129 11.40 15.24 -5.16
CA GLY A 129 12.55 14.76 -4.41
C GLY A 129 12.89 13.30 -4.71
N LYS A 130 13.83 12.75 -3.93
CA LYS A 130 14.17 11.32 -3.97
C LYS A 130 13.34 10.54 -2.97
N TRP A 131 12.78 9.42 -3.40
CA TRP A 131 11.90 8.58 -2.57
C TRP A 131 12.62 7.98 -1.36
N ASP A 132 13.89 7.57 -1.52
CA ASP A 132 14.70 7.07 -0.40
C ASP A 132 14.89 8.10 0.70
N VAL A 133 15.07 9.37 0.33
CA VAL A 133 15.22 10.48 1.30
C VAL A 133 13.91 10.68 2.06
N LEU A 134 12.77 10.75 1.37
CA LEU A 134 11.45 10.90 2.00
C LEU A 134 11.15 9.74 2.96
N MET A 135 11.34 8.51 2.49
CA MET A 135 11.01 7.34 3.29
C MET A 135 11.93 7.17 4.50
N ASN A 136 13.23 7.44 4.36
CA ASN A 136 14.16 7.41 5.50
C ASN A 136 13.87 8.53 6.51
N ASP A 137 13.43 9.70 6.06
CA ASP A 137 13.01 10.79 6.95
C ASP A 137 11.76 10.39 7.74
N CYS A 138 10.78 9.79 7.09
CA CYS A 138 9.59 9.26 7.76
C CYS A 138 9.94 8.15 8.77
N ASP A 139 10.75 7.17 8.39
CA ASP A 139 11.19 6.11 9.30
C ASP A 139 11.92 6.65 10.52
N THR A 140 12.68 7.74 10.38
CA THR A 140 13.50 8.29 11.45
C THR A 140 12.71 9.20 12.39
N ASN A 141 11.85 10.05 11.83
CA ASN A 141 11.21 11.13 12.57
C ASN A 141 9.75 10.85 12.93
N LEU A 142 9.13 9.87 12.27
CA LEU A 142 7.70 9.55 12.41
C LEU A 142 7.47 8.13 12.94
N ASP A 143 8.52 7.47 13.40
CA ASP A 143 8.42 6.18 14.09
C ASP A 143 7.50 6.31 15.33
N GLY A 144 6.56 5.38 15.44
CA GLY A 144 5.56 5.39 16.52
C GLY A 144 4.25 6.10 16.19
N TYR A 145 4.06 6.59 14.95
CA TYR A 145 2.77 7.04 14.45
C TYR A 145 2.10 5.95 13.61
N ASP A 146 0.86 5.63 13.95
CA ASP A 146 0.07 4.62 13.23
C ASP A 146 -0.54 5.17 11.94
N PHE A 147 -0.67 6.49 11.81
CA PHE A 147 -1.29 7.14 10.65
C PHE A 147 -0.59 8.46 10.32
N LEU A 148 -0.17 8.59 9.06
CA LEU A 148 0.43 9.81 8.51
C LEU A 148 -0.38 10.30 7.33
N SER A 149 -0.70 11.59 7.32
CA SER A 149 -1.37 12.25 6.22
C SER A 149 -0.89 13.69 6.12
N CYS A 150 -0.87 14.23 4.89
CA CYS A 150 -0.52 15.63 4.66
C CYS A 150 -1.58 16.61 5.19
N HIS A 151 -2.80 16.12 5.41
CA HIS A 151 -3.91 16.94 5.85
C HIS A 151 -4.91 16.12 6.66
N ILE A 152 -5.13 16.51 7.91
CA ILE A 152 -6.12 15.90 8.79
C ILE A 152 -6.98 17.04 9.36
N GLU A 153 -8.24 17.07 8.97
CA GLU A 153 -9.19 18.06 9.44
C GLU A 153 -10.25 17.43 10.33
N ARG A 154 -10.60 18.12 11.41
CA ARG A 154 -11.79 17.82 12.18
C ARG A 154 -12.96 18.61 11.62
N PHE A 155 -14.10 17.98 11.37
CA PHE A 155 -15.33 18.70 11.04
C PHE A 155 -15.69 19.70 12.14
N ASP A 156 -15.89 20.95 11.75
CA ASP A 156 -16.42 22.02 12.61
C ASP A 156 -17.15 23.08 11.77
N GLU A 157 -17.68 24.12 12.43
CA GLU A 157 -18.45 25.18 11.76
C GLU A 157 -17.62 26.02 10.78
N THR A 158 -16.28 26.01 10.90
CA THR A 158 -15.40 26.82 10.03
C THR A 158 -15.14 26.13 8.69
N ASN A 159 -15.26 24.80 8.63
CA ASN A 159 -15.00 24.00 7.44
C ASN A 159 -16.21 23.17 6.96
N LYS A 160 -17.39 23.43 7.52
CA LYS A 160 -18.63 22.70 7.20
C LYS A 160 -19.00 22.68 5.72
N ASP A 161 -18.61 23.70 4.97
CA ASP A 161 -18.91 23.84 3.55
C ASP A 161 -17.84 23.19 2.65
N TRP A 162 -16.84 22.52 3.22
CA TRP A 162 -15.86 21.79 2.44
C TRP A 162 -16.51 20.61 1.73
N GLY A 163 -16.42 20.61 0.40
CA GLY A 163 -17.19 19.70 -0.47
C GLY A 163 -16.88 18.19 -0.31
N TRP A 164 -15.90 17.83 0.52
CA TRP A 164 -15.56 16.45 0.81
C TRP A 164 -16.14 15.92 2.13
N TRP A 165 -16.89 16.75 2.87
CA TRP A 165 -17.70 16.24 3.98
C TRP A 165 -18.98 15.60 3.43
N HIS A 166 -19.14 14.30 3.66
CA HIS A 166 -20.32 13.53 3.23
C HIS A 166 -20.99 12.84 4.41
#